data_29cde470669b6106342e6e48745aad4b
#
_entry.id   29cde470669b6106342e6e48745aad4b
#
_cell.length_a   1.000
_cell.length_b   1.000
_cell.length_c   1.000
_cell.angle_alpha   90.00
_cell.angle_beta   90.00
_cell.angle_gamma   90.00
#
_symmetry.space_group_name_H-M   'P 1'
#
loop_
_entity.id
_entity.type
_entity.pdbx_description
1 polymer ?
#
loop_
_entity_poly.entity_id
_entity_poly.type
_entity_poly.pdbx_seq_one_letter_code
_entity_poly.pdbx_strand_id
1 'polypeptide(L)'
;DYYDELSLAWSIGFIQNEAAKLLANSEEYLSETKKYYHDERARLKNLYKAFDNFEMLDSDANFYLLKLKKLSDEEMYKIMLEKGILLRRMQGYKNIENNYVRLAIRTREENDYLLEKLREIEK
;
A
#
# COMPACT_ATOMS: atom_id res chain seq x y z
N ASP A 1 10.28 -27.62 10.25
CA ASP A 1 9.32 -28.67 9.92
C ASP A 1 9.61 -29.21 8.51
N TYR A 2 9.52 -30.54 8.31
CA TYR A 2 9.80 -31.21 7.01
C TYR A 2 9.00 -30.60 5.84
N TYR A 3 7.75 -30.19 6.10
CA TYR A 3 6.92 -29.55 5.09
C TYR A 3 7.36 -28.13 4.76
N ASP A 4 7.93 -27.40 5.72
CA ASP A 4 8.42 -26.04 5.49
C ASP A 4 9.66 -26.03 4.59
N GLU A 5 10.51 -27.07 4.70
CA GLU A 5 11.69 -27.24 3.85
C GLU A 5 11.35 -27.59 2.40
N LEU A 6 10.20 -28.26 2.18
CA LEU A 6 9.73 -28.67 0.85
C LEU A 6 8.77 -27.66 0.22
N SER A 7 8.25 -26.72 1.00
CA SER A 7 7.29 -25.72 0.51
C SER A 7 8.02 -24.61 -0.23
N LEU A 8 7.64 -24.38 -1.47
CA LEU A 8 8.08 -23.19 -2.19
C LEU A 8 7.42 -21.96 -1.57
N ALA A 9 8.20 -20.92 -1.30
CA ALA A 9 7.63 -19.62 -0.96
C ALA A 9 6.68 -19.19 -2.10
N TRP A 10 5.46 -18.76 -1.75
CA TRP A 10 4.45 -18.36 -2.73
C TRP A 10 3.92 -19.49 -3.62
N SER A 11 3.82 -20.72 -3.09
CA SER A 11 3.23 -21.83 -3.80
C SER A 11 1.79 -21.53 -4.24
N ILE A 12 1.45 -21.92 -5.49
CA ILE A 12 0.12 -21.76 -6.04
C ILE A 12 -0.64 -23.08 -5.83
N GLY A 13 -1.66 -23.04 -4.99
CA GLY A 13 -2.55 -24.18 -4.77
C GLY A 13 -3.66 -24.26 -5.82
N PHE A 14 -4.49 -25.30 -5.70
CA PHE A 14 -5.59 -25.55 -6.63
C PHE A 14 -6.58 -24.37 -6.72
N ILE A 15 -6.98 -23.80 -5.56
CA ILE A 15 -7.93 -22.68 -5.50
C ILE A 15 -7.38 -21.45 -6.22
N GLN A 16 -6.09 -21.12 -6.00
CA GLN A 16 -5.43 -19.99 -6.65
C GLN A 16 -5.34 -20.18 -8.18
N ASN A 17 -5.09 -21.42 -8.63
CA ASN A 17 -5.05 -21.74 -10.05
C ASN A 17 -6.43 -21.59 -10.71
N GLU A 18 -7.51 -22.08 -10.07
CA GLU A 18 -8.87 -21.91 -10.60
C GLU A 18 -9.30 -20.43 -10.57
N ALA A 19 -8.98 -19.70 -9.52
CA ALA A 19 -9.23 -18.26 -9.45
C ALA A 19 -8.50 -17.49 -10.57
N ALA A 20 -7.25 -17.85 -10.88
CA ALA A 20 -6.49 -17.24 -11.96
C ALA A 20 -7.13 -17.46 -13.34
N LYS A 21 -7.68 -18.66 -13.59
CA LYS A 21 -8.42 -18.96 -14.84
C LYS A 21 -9.69 -18.12 -14.98
N LEU A 22 -10.43 -17.92 -13.89
CA LEU A 22 -11.61 -17.05 -13.87
C LEU A 22 -11.24 -15.60 -14.14
N LEU A 23 -10.20 -15.09 -13.47
CA LEU A 23 -9.71 -13.73 -13.64
C LEU A 23 -9.17 -13.48 -15.05
N ALA A 24 -8.52 -14.45 -15.67
CA ALA A 24 -8.03 -14.32 -17.04
C ALA A 24 -9.14 -14.05 -18.07
N ASN A 25 -10.39 -14.45 -17.79
CA ASN A 25 -11.56 -14.23 -18.63
C ASN A 25 -12.45 -13.06 -18.17
N SER A 26 -11.97 -12.24 -17.23
CA SER A 26 -12.72 -11.12 -16.61
C SER A 26 -12.21 -9.78 -17.13
N GLU A 27 -12.23 -9.56 -18.44
CA GLU A 27 -11.66 -8.36 -19.09
C GLU A 27 -12.30 -7.05 -18.58
N GLU A 28 -13.62 -7.03 -18.41
CA GLU A 28 -14.34 -5.88 -17.88
C GLU A 28 -13.88 -5.52 -16.47
N TYR A 29 -13.85 -6.50 -15.55
CA TYR A 29 -13.35 -6.31 -14.20
C TYR A 29 -11.90 -5.82 -14.16
N LEU A 30 -11.04 -6.37 -15.02
CA LEU A 30 -9.64 -5.95 -15.11
C LEU A 30 -9.50 -4.52 -15.62
N SER A 31 -10.33 -4.13 -16.61
CA SER A 31 -10.35 -2.78 -17.16
C SER A 31 -10.82 -1.76 -16.11
N GLU A 32 -11.93 -2.03 -15.44
CA GLU A 32 -12.46 -1.17 -14.37
C GLU A 32 -11.48 -1.05 -13.20
N THR A 33 -10.87 -2.16 -12.79
CA THR A 33 -9.86 -2.18 -11.72
C THR A 33 -8.65 -1.33 -12.09
N LYS A 34 -8.11 -1.48 -13.30
CA LYS A 34 -6.98 -0.65 -13.77
C LYS A 34 -7.33 0.83 -13.80
N LYS A 35 -8.51 1.16 -14.32
CA LYS A 35 -9.00 2.53 -14.35
C LYS A 35 -9.13 3.12 -12.95
N TYR A 36 -9.72 2.37 -12.01
CA TYR A 36 -9.86 2.80 -10.63
C TYR A 36 -8.50 3.12 -9.99
N TYR A 37 -7.53 2.20 -10.08
CA TYR A 37 -6.21 2.42 -9.51
C TYR A 37 -5.47 3.59 -10.15
N HIS A 38 -5.62 3.78 -11.46
CA HIS A 38 -5.03 4.91 -12.15
C HIS A 38 -5.60 6.24 -11.65
N ASP A 39 -6.93 6.37 -11.63
CA ASP A 39 -7.63 7.60 -11.27
C ASP A 39 -7.42 7.93 -9.78
N GLU A 40 -7.52 6.93 -8.90
CA GLU A 40 -7.36 7.12 -7.46
C GLU A 40 -5.90 7.46 -7.09
N ARG A 41 -4.93 6.85 -7.75
CA ARG A 41 -3.51 7.19 -7.58
C ARG A 41 -3.23 8.64 -7.95
N ALA A 42 -3.75 9.10 -9.09
CA ALA A 42 -3.60 10.49 -9.52
C ALA A 42 -4.24 11.46 -8.52
N ARG A 43 -5.42 11.12 -7.99
CA ARG A 43 -6.10 11.88 -6.95
C ARG A 43 -5.25 11.96 -5.68
N LEU A 44 -4.80 10.83 -5.17
CA LEU A 44 -3.96 10.76 -3.97
C LEU A 44 -2.68 11.57 -4.14
N LYS A 45 -1.97 11.39 -5.25
CA LYS A 45 -0.76 12.14 -5.55
C LYS A 45 -0.99 13.66 -5.51
N ASN A 46 -2.14 14.11 -6.01
CA ASN A 46 -2.48 15.53 -5.95
C ASN A 46 -2.79 15.98 -4.51
N LEU A 47 -3.49 15.19 -3.72
CA LEU A 47 -3.82 15.50 -2.33
C LEU A 47 -2.58 15.51 -1.42
N TYR A 48 -1.60 14.66 -1.68
CA TYR A 48 -0.33 14.64 -0.94
C TYR A 48 0.51 15.90 -1.13
N LYS A 49 0.30 16.69 -2.19
CA LYS A 49 0.98 18.00 -2.37
C LYS A 49 0.67 19.00 -1.26
N ALA A 50 -0.43 18.80 -0.53
CA ALA A 50 -0.81 19.68 0.59
C ALA A 50 -0.13 19.30 1.91
N PHE A 51 0.73 18.27 1.92
CA PHE A 51 1.47 17.85 3.10
C PHE A 51 2.94 18.29 3.00
N ASP A 52 3.46 18.86 4.06
CA ASP A 52 4.87 19.24 4.16
C ASP A 52 5.77 18.07 4.58
N ASN A 53 5.24 17.18 5.45
CA ASN A 53 6.00 16.11 6.08
C ASN A 53 5.87 14.75 5.40
N PHE A 54 4.98 14.62 4.41
CA PHE A 54 4.70 13.37 3.70
C PHE A 54 4.81 13.54 2.20
N GLU A 55 5.56 12.68 1.55
CA GLU A 55 5.74 12.70 0.10
C GLU A 55 5.39 11.34 -0.51
N MET A 56 4.36 11.32 -1.34
CA MET A 56 3.98 10.13 -2.09
C MET A 56 4.89 9.95 -3.29
N LEU A 57 5.62 8.82 -3.33
CA LEU A 57 6.44 8.46 -4.48
C LEU A 57 5.59 7.91 -5.63
N ASP A 58 6.10 8.06 -6.85
CA ASP A 58 5.47 7.49 -8.04
C ASP A 58 5.43 5.96 -7.97
N SER A 59 4.32 5.40 -8.43
CA SER A 59 4.08 3.96 -8.43
C SER A 59 3.11 3.58 -9.55
N ASP A 60 3.33 2.44 -10.19
CA ASP A 60 2.39 1.81 -11.12
C ASP A 60 1.65 0.60 -10.50
N ALA A 61 1.93 0.31 -9.23
CA ALA A 61 1.30 -0.78 -8.48
C ALA A 61 -0.01 -0.31 -7.80
N ASN A 62 -0.70 -1.25 -7.17
CA ASN A 62 -1.84 -1.00 -6.29
C ASN A 62 -1.44 -0.53 -4.88
N PHE A 63 -0.19 -0.12 -4.72
CA PHE A 63 0.38 0.48 -3.52
C PHE A 63 1.39 1.56 -3.90
N TYR A 64 1.78 2.36 -2.93
CA TYR A 64 2.83 3.38 -3.07
C TYR A 64 3.71 3.43 -1.84
N LEU A 65 4.90 4.00 -1.99
CA LEU A 65 5.76 4.38 -0.88
C LEU A 65 5.46 5.81 -0.47
N LEU A 66 5.32 6.00 0.82
CA LEU A 66 5.22 7.31 1.44
C LEU A 66 6.54 7.60 2.15
N LYS A 67 7.22 8.67 1.73
CA LYS A 67 8.42 9.17 2.40
C LYS A 67 8.01 10.05 3.57
N LEU A 68 8.60 9.79 4.72
CA LEU A 68 8.40 10.52 5.96
C LEU A 68 9.58 11.48 6.16
N LYS A 69 9.34 12.79 6.27
CA LYS A 69 10.43 13.78 6.41
C LYS A 69 10.84 14.03 7.86
N LYS A 70 9.95 13.73 8.82
CA LYS A 70 10.19 14.00 10.25
C LYS A 70 10.08 12.77 11.15
N LEU A 71 9.50 11.70 10.67
CA LEU A 71 9.25 10.49 11.45
C LEU A 71 10.03 9.30 10.86
N SER A 72 10.41 8.38 11.70
CA SER A 72 10.82 7.05 11.29
C SER A 72 9.61 6.18 10.91
N ASP A 73 9.84 5.10 10.19
CA ASP A 73 8.82 4.11 9.86
C ASP A 73 8.22 3.45 11.12
N GLU A 74 9.03 3.31 12.17
CA GLU A 74 8.60 2.75 13.45
C GLU A 74 7.67 3.69 14.22
N GLU A 75 8.01 4.96 14.30
CA GLU A 75 7.16 5.96 14.95
C GLU A 75 5.83 6.09 14.21
N MET A 76 5.89 6.19 12.87
CA MET A 76 4.71 6.25 12.04
C MET A 76 3.81 5.02 12.20
N TYR A 77 4.41 3.82 12.26
CA TYR A 77 3.67 2.58 12.48
C TYR A 77 2.90 2.60 13.81
N LYS A 78 3.56 3.00 14.91
CA LYS A 78 2.93 3.07 16.24
C LYS A 78 1.77 4.06 16.27
N ILE A 79 1.98 5.27 15.75
CA ILE A 79 0.96 6.32 15.69
C ILE A 79 -0.27 5.87 14.88
N MET A 80 -0.05 5.25 13.71
CA MET A 80 -1.13 4.83 12.84
C MET A 80 -1.86 3.61 13.37
N LEU A 81 -1.17 2.72 14.07
CA LEU A 81 -1.78 1.56 14.73
C LEU A 81 -2.78 1.99 15.82
N GLU A 82 -2.45 3.01 16.61
CA GLU A 82 -3.37 3.61 17.61
C GLU A 82 -4.63 4.21 16.96
N LYS A 83 -4.53 4.63 15.69
CA LYS A 83 -5.63 5.15 14.88
C LYS A 83 -6.38 4.04 14.11
N GLY A 84 -6.07 2.77 14.36
CA GLY A 84 -6.69 1.62 13.70
C GLY A 84 -6.21 1.38 12.26
N ILE A 85 -5.08 1.99 11.86
CA ILE A 85 -4.51 1.84 10.52
C ILE A 85 -3.24 1.01 10.59
N LEU A 86 -3.27 -0.16 9.93
CA LEU A 86 -2.10 -1.01 9.77
C LEU A 86 -1.37 -0.63 8.47
N LEU A 87 -0.16 -0.14 8.60
CA LEU A 87 0.72 0.13 7.45
C LEU A 87 1.91 -0.84 7.44
N ARG A 88 2.58 -0.96 6.30
CA ARG A 88 3.75 -1.82 6.18
C ARG A 88 5.03 -1.00 6.29
N ARG A 89 5.84 -1.33 7.30
CA ARG A 89 7.21 -0.81 7.44
C ARG A 89 8.11 -1.36 6.34
N MET A 90 9.08 -0.56 5.94
CA MET A 90 10.06 -0.94 4.91
C MET A 90 11.39 -1.44 5.50
N GLN A 91 11.42 -1.72 6.79
CA GLN A 91 12.58 -2.29 7.47
C GLN A 91 13.07 -3.59 6.80
N GLY A 92 14.36 -3.70 6.57
CA GLY A 92 14.99 -4.88 5.96
C GLY A 92 15.03 -4.89 4.44
N TYR A 93 14.44 -3.91 3.77
CA TYR A 93 14.60 -3.75 2.32
C TYR A 93 15.92 -3.05 2.02
N LYS A 94 16.72 -3.63 1.11
CA LYS A 94 17.99 -3.03 0.67
C LYS A 94 17.74 -1.67 0.01
N ASN A 95 18.58 -0.70 0.32
CA ASN A 95 18.56 0.66 -0.25
C ASN A 95 17.30 1.49 0.08
N ILE A 96 16.53 1.09 1.08
CA ILE A 96 15.41 1.88 1.61
C ILE A 96 15.76 2.28 3.05
N GLU A 97 15.74 3.60 3.31
CA GLU A 97 15.97 4.16 4.64
C GLU A 97 14.76 3.92 5.57
N ASN A 98 14.97 4.09 6.89
CA ASN A 98 13.93 3.88 7.91
C ASN A 98 12.90 5.03 7.98
N ASN A 99 12.68 5.72 6.89
CA ASN A 99 11.73 6.82 6.78
C ASN A 99 10.72 6.61 5.63
N TYR A 100 10.49 5.35 5.26
CA TYR A 100 9.49 4.98 4.27
C TYR A 100 8.50 3.98 4.83
N VAL A 101 7.24 4.15 4.48
CA VAL A 101 6.19 3.16 4.71
C VAL A 101 5.49 2.83 3.40
N ARG A 102 4.99 1.60 3.26
CA ARG A 102 4.19 1.19 2.11
C ARG A 102 2.70 1.20 2.47
N LEU A 103 1.92 1.85 1.63
CA LEU A 103 0.47 1.99 1.75
C LEU A 103 -0.21 1.42 0.51
N ALA A 104 -1.27 0.64 0.71
CA ALA A 104 -2.11 0.18 -0.40
C ALA A 104 -3.07 1.29 -0.83
N ILE A 105 -3.36 1.36 -2.13
CA ILE A 105 -4.50 2.12 -2.63
C ILE A 105 -5.74 1.27 -2.37
N ARG A 106 -6.67 1.80 -1.59
CA ARG A 106 -7.90 1.12 -1.17
C ARG A 106 -9.13 1.85 -1.71
N THR A 107 -10.30 1.64 -1.13
CA THR A 107 -11.48 2.41 -1.49
C THR A 107 -11.27 3.90 -1.21
N ARG A 108 -12.06 4.74 -1.86
CA ARG A 108 -11.95 6.20 -1.68
C ARG A 108 -12.15 6.60 -0.22
N GLU A 109 -13.13 6.01 0.44
CA GLU A 109 -13.45 6.27 1.84
C GLU A 109 -12.30 5.90 2.77
N GLU A 110 -11.66 4.75 2.54
CA GLU A 110 -10.51 4.30 3.33
C GLU A 110 -9.28 5.18 3.08
N ASN A 111 -9.05 5.59 1.83
CA ASN A 111 -7.98 6.51 1.48
C ASN A 111 -8.19 7.90 2.08
N ASP A 112 -9.43 8.40 2.09
CA ASP A 112 -9.77 9.68 2.69
C ASP A 112 -9.62 9.65 4.21
N TYR A 113 -10.00 8.54 4.86
CA TYR A 113 -9.75 8.31 6.28
C TYR A 113 -8.26 8.33 6.61
N LEU A 114 -7.43 7.65 5.80
CA LEU A 114 -5.98 7.70 5.96
C LEU A 114 -5.46 9.15 5.86
N LEU A 115 -5.87 9.90 4.85
CA LEU A 115 -5.45 11.30 4.67
C LEU A 115 -5.89 12.20 5.83
N GLU A 116 -7.08 11.98 6.38
CA GLU A 116 -7.55 12.69 7.58
C GLU A 116 -6.60 12.45 8.77
N LYS A 117 -6.24 11.16 9.01
CA LYS A 117 -5.32 10.81 10.12
C LYS A 117 -3.90 11.33 9.89
N LEU A 118 -3.44 11.40 8.65
CA LEU A 118 -2.17 12.04 8.32
C LEU A 118 -2.18 13.55 8.62
N ARG A 119 -3.28 14.28 8.35
CA ARG A 119 -3.43 15.70 8.70
C ARG A 119 -3.37 15.95 10.21
N GLU A 120 -3.85 15.02 11.02
CA GLU A 120 -3.73 15.11 12.48
C GLU A 120 -2.28 15.05 12.95
N ILE A 121 -1.41 14.33 12.22
CA ILE A 121 0.02 14.13 12.54
C ILE A 121 0.87 15.25 11.95
N GLU A 122 0.40 15.90 10.89
CA GLU A 122 1.12 16.98 10.17
C GLU A 122 1.41 18.20 11.06
N LYS A 123 0.63 18.39 12.12
CA LYS A 123 0.78 19.47 13.10
C LYS A 123 1.98 19.26 14.01
#